data_3ce9763ca2a06a4aeb4be9365bfad2b5
#
_entry.id   3ce9763ca2a06a4aeb4be9365bfad2b5
#
_cell.length_a   1.000
_cell.length_b   1.000
_cell.length_c   1.000
_cell.angle_alpha   90.00
_cell.angle_beta   90.00
_cell.angle_gamma   90.00
#
_symmetry.space_group_name_H-M   'P 1'
#
loop_
_entity.id
_entity.type
_entity.pdbx_description
1 polymer ?
#
loop_
_entity_poly.entity_id
_entity_poly.type
_entity_poly.pdbx_seq_one_letter_code
_entity_poly.pdbx_strand_id
1 'polypeptide(L)'
;MNSIVTGEFPYIHGFSSEEQSRLTRQARMFENILFNRIDFSEAKRLLEVGCGVGAQTEILLRRFPHLELTGVDRSEAQLAAAERNLAQSAWCTSRYTLQQADATDLPFPDRSFDAAYLCWVLEHMPSPARVLSEVRRVLSPGAVVYVTEVLNASFFLDPYSPHLLRYWMAFNDYQYDSGGDPFIGAKLGNLLLAGGYRDVQTEVKSFHLDNRQPGKRKQMIEFWQEVLLSAADQLVAADKVDTATVEGMRGELQAVRNDPNAVFFFAFVQARALVY
;
A
#
# COMPACT_ATOMS: atom_id res chain seq x y z
N MET A 1 -27.38 -12.00 -20.24
CA MET A 1 -26.10 -12.66 -20.46
C MET A 1 -25.04 -11.60 -20.17
N ASN A 2 -24.57 -11.55 -18.94
CA ASN A 2 -23.50 -10.63 -18.56
C ASN A 2 -22.17 -11.30 -18.86
N SER A 3 -21.46 -10.78 -19.84
CA SER A 3 -20.06 -11.12 -20.07
C SER A 3 -19.26 -10.70 -18.84
N ILE A 4 -18.70 -11.68 -18.14
CA ILE A 4 -17.67 -11.48 -17.12
C ILE A 4 -16.48 -10.91 -17.88
N VAL A 5 -16.25 -9.62 -17.72
CA VAL A 5 -15.03 -8.96 -18.18
C VAL A 5 -13.91 -9.48 -17.27
N THR A 6 -13.17 -10.48 -17.76
CA THR A 6 -11.87 -10.87 -17.23
C THR A 6 -10.84 -9.81 -17.61
N GLY A 7 -11.03 -8.59 -17.13
CA GLY A 7 -10.09 -7.50 -17.34
C GLY A 7 -9.09 -7.51 -16.22
N GLU A 8 -7.81 -7.70 -16.53
CA GLU A 8 -6.73 -7.35 -15.62
C GLU A 8 -6.91 -5.88 -15.22
N PHE A 9 -7.16 -5.64 -13.94
CA PHE A 9 -7.14 -4.29 -13.38
C PHE A 9 -5.70 -3.78 -13.49
N PRO A 10 -5.42 -2.74 -14.27
CA PRO A 10 -4.07 -2.25 -14.42
C PRO A 10 -3.59 -1.65 -13.10
N TYR A 11 -2.57 -2.25 -12.52
CA TYR A 11 -1.86 -1.61 -11.41
C TYR A 11 -1.16 -0.35 -11.93
N ILE A 12 -1.51 0.81 -11.36
CA ILE A 12 -1.12 2.13 -11.87
C ILE A 12 0.40 2.35 -11.97
N HIS A 13 1.19 1.65 -11.16
CA HIS A 13 2.66 1.73 -11.15
C HIS A 13 3.33 0.66 -12.02
N GLY A 14 2.57 -0.31 -12.57
CA GLY A 14 3.11 -1.44 -13.31
C GLY A 14 3.92 -2.42 -12.45
N PHE A 15 4.70 -3.30 -13.10
CA PHE A 15 5.44 -4.40 -12.45
C PHE A 15 6.91 -4.45 -12.88
N SER A 16 7.50 -3.31 -13.26
CA SER A 16 8.91 -3.26 -13.69
C SER A 16 9.88 -3.57 -12.55
N SER A 17 11.14 -3.85 -12.87
CA SER A 17 12.21 -4.08 -11.88
C SER A 17 12.48 -2.82 -11.04
N GLU A 18 12.31 -1.64 -11.63
CA GLU A 18 12.43 -0.35 -10.95
C GLU A 18 11.32 -0.19 -9.91
N GLU A 19 10.08 -0.53 -10.28
CA GLU A 19 8.94 -0.51 -9.36
C GLU A 19 9.14 -1.51 -8.22
N GLN A 20 9.56 -2.74 -8.51
CA GLN A 20 9.88 -3.75 -7.48
C GLN A 20 10.94 -3.26 -6.49
N SER A 21 11.97 -2.58 -7.00
CA SER A 21 13.01 -1.97 -6.17
C SER A 21 12.48 -0.80 -5.34
N ARG A 22 11.58 0.03 -5.92
CA ARG A 22 10.91 1.13 -5.23
C ARG A 22 10.07 0.61 -4.06
N LEU A 23 9.27 -0.44 -4.24
CA LEU A 23 8.47 -1.06 -3.19
C LEU A 23 9.32 -1.56 -2.01
N THR A 24 10.49 -2.14 -2.29
CA THR A 24 11.42 -2.56 -1.25
C THR A 24 11.98 -1.36 -0.45
N ARG A 25 12.34 -0.27 -1.13
CA ARG A 25 12.80 0.96 -0.47
C ARG A 25 11.68 1.61 0.34
N GLN A 26 10.46 1.64 -0.19
CA GLN A 26 9.27 2.17 0.48
C GLN A 26 9.02 1.46 1.82
N ALA A 27 9.01 0.14 1.82
CA ALA A 27 8.78 -0.63 3.03
C ALA A 27 9.79 -0.29 4.13
N ARG A 28 11.08 -0.19 3.79
CA ARG A 28 12.15 0.18 4.72
C ARG A 28 12.04 1.63 5.21
N MET A 29 11.73 2.57 4.30
CA MET A 29 11.59 3.99 4.64
C MET A 29 10.45 4.22 5.63
N PHE A 30 9.35 3.49 5.48
CA PHE A 30 8.13 3.68 6.26
C PHE A 30 7.98 2.69 7.42
N GLU A 31 8.91 1.76 7.60
CA GLU A 31 8.83 0.72 8.62
C GLU A 31 8.46 1.28 10.00
N ASN A 32 9.18 2.27 10.47
CA ASN A 32 8.98 2.78 11.82
C ASN A 32 7.59 3.39 12.03
N ILE A 33 7.05 4.10 11.06
CA ILE A 33 5.72 4.71 11.18
C ILE A 33 4.61 3.69 10.98
N LEU A 34 4.81 2.69 10.11
CA LEU A 34 3.83 1.65 9.85
C LEU A 34 3.69 0.70 11.05
N PHE A 35 4.81 0.29 11.63
CA PHE A 35 4.84 -0.80 12.61
C PHE A 35 4.89 -0.35 14.07
N ASN A 36 4.85 0.95 14.38
CA ASN A 36 5.01 1.44 15.76
C ASN A 36 3.89 1.00 16.73
N ARG A 37 2.72 0.59 16.21
CA ARG A 37 1.56 0.12 16.99
C ARG A 37 0.99 -1.22 16.53
N ILE A 38 1.66 -1.88 15.59
CA ILE A 38 1.27 -3.23 15.17
C ILE A 38 1.78 -4.21 16.22
N ASP A 39 0.87 -5.06 16.69
CA ASP A 39 1.15 -6.11 17.64
C ASP A 39 0.52 -7.43 17.19
N PHE A 40 1.36 -8.41 16.89
CA PHE A 40 1.00 -9.78 16.56
C PHE A 40 1.58 -10.78 17.56
N SER A 41 1.89 -10.34 18.80
CA SER A 41 2.52 -11.18 19.82
C SER A 41 1.74 -12.46 20.14
N GLU A 42 0.41 -12.41 20.06
CA GLU A 42 -0.48 -13.53 20.35
C GLU A 42 -0.84 -14.38 19.10
N ALA A 43 -0.50 -13.90 17.90
CA ALA A 43 -0.78 -14.62 16.65
C ALA A 43 0.30 -15.66 16.37
N LYS A 44 -0.06 -16.72 15.65
CA LYS A 44 0.88 -17.74 15.13
C LYS A 44 0.86 -17.77 13.62
N ARG A 45 -0.32 -17.73 13.01
CA ARG A 45 -0.55 -17.82 11.55
C ARG A 45 -1.06 -16.48 11.05
N LEU A 46 -0.19 -15.76 10.36
CA LEU A 46 -0.50 -14.47 9.78
C LEU A 46 -0.78 -14.59 8.28
N LEU A 47 -1.90 -14.04 7.83
CA LEU A 47 -2.18 -13.82 6.41
C LEU A 47 -1.75 -12.41 6.02
N GLU A 48 -0.85 -12.28 5.05
CA GLU A 48 -0.53 -11.02 4.39
C GLU A 48 -1.21 -10.99 3.02
N VAL A 49 -2.15 -10.06 2.83
CA VAL A 49 -2.87 -9.88 1.57
C VAL A 49 -2.21 -8.77 0.76
N GLY A 50 -1.88 -9.05 -0.51
CA GLY A 50 -1.12 -8.15 -1.36
C GLY A 50 0.34 -8.06 -0.93
N CYS A 51 1.01 -9.20 -0.72
CA CYS A 51 2.38 -9.25 -0.24
C CYS A 51 3.41 -8.68 -1.23
N GLY A 52 3.01 -8.48 -2.50
CA GLY A 52 3.85 -7.87 -3.53
C GLY A 52 5.22 -8.53 -3.64
N VAL A 53 6.26 -7.74 -3.49
CA VAL A 53 7.67 -8.19 -3.56
C VAL A 53 8.22 -8.76 -2.25
N GLY A 54 7.37 -9.03 -1.25
CA GLY A 54 7.75 -9.61 0.03
C GLY A 54 8.47 -8.63 0.98
N ALA A 55 8.45 -7.33 0.69
CA ALA A 55 9.18 -6.35 1.49
C ALA A 55 8.57 -6.15 2.88
N GLN A 56 7.22 -6.17 3.00
CA GLN A 56 6.54 -6.13 4.30
C GLN A 56 6.63 -7.51 4.98
N THR A 57 6.58 -8.61 4.22
CA THR A 57 6.79 -9.98 4.70
C THR A 57 8.08 -10.10 5.51
N GLU A 58 9.20 -9.61 4.97
CA GLU A 58 10.51 -9.61 5.64
C GLU A 58 10.45 -8.86 6.98
N ILE A 59 9.84 -7.67 6.99
CA ILE A 59 9.71 -6.85 8.20
C ILE A 59 8.85 -7.55 9.26
N LEU A 60 7.70 -8.10 8.86
CA LEU A 60 6.79 -8.85 9.73
C LEU A 60 7.49 -10.03 10.40
N LEU A 61 8.17 -10.85 9.61
CA LEU A 61 8.91 -12.02 10.12
C LEU A 61 10.08 -11.65 11.03
N ARG A 62 10.73 -10.52 10.76
CA ARG A 62 11.82 -10.01 11.60
C ARG A 62 11.34 -9.45 12.93
N ARG A 63 10.22 -8.73 12.91
CA ARG A 63 9.63 -8.13 14.13
C ARG A 63 8.93 -9.14 15.01
N PHE A 64 8.35 -10.18 14.41
CA PHE A 64 7.59 -11.23 15.09
C PHE A 64 8.17 -12.62 14.75
N PRO A 65 9.27 -13.02 15.42
CA PRO A 65 10.02 -14.23 15.06
C PRO A 65 9.25 -15.54 15.23
N HIS A 66 8.13 -15.53 15.95
CA HIS A 66 7.28 -16.70 16.20
C HIS A 66 6.19 -16.90 15.12
N LEU A 67 6.01 -15.95 14.22
CA LEU A 67 4.97 -16.05 13.18
C LEU A 67 5.35 -17.04 12.07
N GLU A 68 4.33 -17.78 11.63
CA GLU A 68 4.26 -18.41 10.32
C GLU A 68 3.39 -17.52 9.42
N LEU A 69 3.92 -17.07 8.29
CA LEU A 69 3.26 -16.11 7.42
C LEU A 69 2.88 -16.76 6.09
N THR A 70 1.63 -16.57 5.67
CA THR A 70 1.18 -16.85 4.32
C THR A 70 0.95 -15.52 3.61
N GLY A 71 1.77 -15.24 2.60
CA GLY A 71 1.63 -14.08 1.71
C GLY A 71 0.85 -14.45 0.45
N VAL A 72 -0.16 -13.66 0.12
CA VAL A 72 -0.89 -13.82 -1.14
C VAL A 72 -0.78 -12.56 -1.99
N ASP A 73 -0.63 -12.77 -3.30
CA ASP A 73 -0.71 -11.72 -4.31
C ASP A 73 -1.32 -12.29 -5.59
N ARG A 74 -1.99 -11.46 -6.38
CA ARG A 74 -2.54 -11.89 -7.67
C ARG A 74 -1.48 -11.99 -8.76
N SER A 75 -0.39 -11.23 -8.64
CA SER A 75 0.67 -11.12 -9.63
C SER A 75 1.76 -12.17 -9.41
N GLU A 76 1.86 -13.11 -10.36
CA GLU A 76 2.95 -14.10 -10.37
C GLU A 76 4.34 -13.42 -10.44
N ALA A 77 4.45 -12.31 -11.18
CA ALA A 77 5.70 -11.55 -11.28
C ALA A 77 6.14 -10.95 -9.94
N GLN A 78 5.19 -10.47 -9.12
CA GLN A 78 5.47 -9.97 -7.78
C GLN A 78 5.86 -11.10 -6.83
N LEU A 79 5.17 -12.24 -6.87
CA LEU A 79 5.51 -13.41 -6.07
C LEU A 79 6.90 -13.95 -6.41
N ALA A 80 7.25 -14.01 -7.69
CA ALA A 80 8.60 -14.40 -8.10
C ALA A 80 9.67 -13.41 -7.61
N ALA A 81 9.36 -12.12 -7.51
CA ALA A 81 10.25 -11.14 -6.90
C ALA A 81 10.32 -11.32 -5.37
N ALA A 82 9.19 -11.61 -4.71
CA ALA A 82 9.14 -11.90 -3.29
C ALA A 82 10.01 -13.11 -2.92
N GLU A 83 9.92 -14.20 -3.68
CA GLU A 83 10.77 -15.38 -3.50
C GLU A 83 12.26 -15.02 -3.59
N ARG A 84 12.66 -14.27 -4.63
CA ARG A 84 14.07 -13.83 -4.77
C ARG A 84 14.54 -12.94 -3.61
N ASN A 85 13.68 -12.05 -3.15
CA ASN A 85 14.01 -11.12 -2.06
C ASN A 85 14.13 -11.84 -0.71
N LEU A 86 13.15 -12.68 -0.39
CA LEU A 86 13.12 -13.43 0.87
C LEU A 86 14.19 -14.53 0.94
N ALA A 87 14.55 -15.14 -0.19
CA ALA A 87 15.65 -16.11 -0.26
C ALA A 87 17.01 -15.53 0.17
N GLN A 88 17.18 -14.21 0.13
CA GLN A 88 18.39 -13.55 0.64
C GLN A 88 18.46 -13.55 2.19
N SER A 89 17.37 -13.90 2.85
CA SER A 89 17.20 -13.89 4.31
C SER A 89 17.01 -15.30 4.84
N ALA A 90 18.11 -16.08 4.94
CA ALA A 90 18.08 -17.49 5.35
C ALA A 90 17.38 -17.75 6.70
N TRP A 91 17.32 -16.73 7.58
CA TRP A 91 16.69 -16.82 8.89
C TRP A 91 15.15 -16.93 8.84
N CYS A 92 14.50 -16.60 7.73
CA CYS A 92 13.04 -16.65 7.59
C CYS A 92 12.53 -17.75 6.65
N THR A 93 13.40 -18.48 5.95
CA THR A 93 13.06 -19.39 4.83
C THR A 93 12.01 -20.46 5.18
N SER A 94 11.95 -20.93 6.42
CA SER A 94 10.97 -21.95 6.85
C SER A 94 9.68 -21.35 7.46
N ARG A 95 9.53 -20.02 7.46
CA ARG A 95 8.45 -19.33 8.16
C ARG A 95 7.49 -18.59 7.26
N TYR A 96 7.66 -18.68 5.95
CA TYR A 96 6.71 -18.10 5.01
C TYR A 96 6.30 -19.08 3.92
N THR A 97 5.10 -18.85 3.41
CA THR A 97 4.59 -19.48 2.18
C THR A 97 4.03 -18.37 1.30
N LEU A 98 4.35 -18.37 0.00
CA LEU A 98 3.78 -17.44 -0.96
C LEU A 98 2.83 -18.18 -1.88
N GLN A 99 1.67 -17.58 -2.15
CA GLN A 99 0.64 -18.21 -2.98
C GLN A 99 -0.05 -17.18 -3.88
N GLN A 100 -0.22 -17.51 -5.15
CA GLN A 100 -1.03 -16.71 -6.04
C GLN A 100 -2.50 -16.86 -5.67
N ALA A 101 -3.19 -15.74 -5.41
CA ALA A 101 -4.62 -15.74 -5.09
C ALA A 101 -5.28 -14.40 -5.42
N ASP A 102 -6.59 -14.47 -5.70
CA ASP A 102 -7.46 -13.30 -5.71
C ASP A 102 -7.93 -13.02 -4.28
N ALA A 103 -7.67 -11.81 -3.79
CA ALA A 103 -8.07 -11.40 -2.45
C ALA A 103 -9.60 -11.36 -2.25
N THR A 104 -10.39 -11.38 -3.34
CA THR A 104 -11.86 -11.45 -3.30
C THR A 104 -12.40 -12.89 -3.23
N ASP A 105 -11.52 -13.90 -3.33
CA ASP A 105 -11.85 -15.32 -3.26
C ASP A 105 -10.62 -16.13 -2.77
N LEU A 106 -10.35 -16.03 -1.47
CA LEU A 106 -9.17 -16.60 -0.86
C LEU A 106 -9.25 -18.14 -0.81
N PRO A 107 -8.23 -18.88 -1.31
CA PRO A 107 -8.24 -20.33 -1.41
C PRO A 107 -7.91 -21.02 -0.07
N PHE A 108 -8.45 -20.51 1.03
CA PHE A 108 -8.23 -21.06 2.36
C PHE A 108 -9.56 -21.42 3.02
N PRO A 109 -9.60 -22.47 3.83
CA PRO A 109 -10.75 -22.78 4.68
C PRO A 109 -11.06 -21.62 5.64
N ASP A 110 -12.31 -21.59 6.11
CA ASP A 110 -12.71 -20.68 7.18
C ASP A 110 -11.80 -20.86 8.41
N ARG A 111 -11.48 -19.75 9.10
CA ARG A 111 -10.74 -19.76 10.37
C ARG A 111 -9.33 -20.38 10.27
N SER A 112 -8.65 -20.18 9.15
CA SER A 112 -7.30 -20.69 8.92
C SER A 112 -6.21 -19.87 9.57
N PHE A 113 -6.47 -18.59 9.90
CA PHE A 113 -5.48 -17.64 10.38
C PHE A 113 -5.88 -16.99 11.69
N ASP A 114 -4.89 -16.56 12.46
CA ASP A 114 -5.05 -15.90 13.76
C ASP A 114 -4.88 -14.38 13.64
N ALA A 115 -4.33 -13.90 12.53
CA ALA A 115 -4.18 -12.49 12.21
C ALA A 115 -4.13 -12.25 10.70
N ALA A 116 -4.41 -11.00 10.30
CA ALA A 116 -4.18 -10.56 8.91
C ALA A 116 -3.55 -9.16 8.86
N TYR A 117 -2.81 -8.94 7.78
CA TYR A 117 -2.15 -7.67 7.47
C TYR A 117 -2.40 -7.27 6.02
N LEU A 118 -2.85 -6.03 5.80
CA LEU A 118 -3.04 -5.41 4.51
C LEU A 118 -2.39 -4.02 4.54
N CYS A 119 -1.58 -3.71 3.53
CA CYS A 119 -0.92 -2.41 3.45
C CYS A 119 -0.87 -1.91 2.01
N TRP A 120 -1.62 -0.84 1.70
CA TRP A 120 -1.74 -0.25 0.38
C TRP A 120 -2.22 -1.23 -0.68
N VAL A 121 -3.30 -1.94 -0.37
CA VAL A 121 -3.92 -2.97 -1.21
C VAL A 121 -5.32 -2.57 -1.64
N LEU A 122 -6.16 -2.15 -0.67
CA LEU A 122 -7.57 -1.90 -0.92
C LEU A 122 -7.79 -0.70 -1.86
N GLU A 123 -6.86 0.25 -1.88
CA GLU A 123 -6.88 1.39 -2.79
C GLU A 123 -6.85 0.99 -4.28
N HIS A 124 -6.37 -0.22 -4.58
CA HIS A 124 -6.28 -0.77 -5.94
C HIS A 124 -7.42 -1.73 -6.27
N MET A 125 -8.32 -2.00 -5.32
CA MET A 125 -9.34 -3.04 -5.47
C MET A 125 -10.72 -2.45 -5.83
N PRO A 126 -11.39 -2.98 -6.87
CA PRO A 126 -12.73 -2.49 -7.23
C PRO A 126 -13.80 -2.87 -6.20
N SER A 127 -13.52 -3.86 -5.37
CA SER A 127 -14.47 -4.37 -4.36
C SER A 127 -13.80 -4.57 -3.00
N PRO A 128 -13.35 -3.49 -2.32
CA PRO A 128 -12.64 -3.60 -1.05
C PRO A 128 -13.47 -4.25 0.05
N ALA A 129 -14.79 -4.08 0.04
CA ALA A 129 -15.70 -4.73 0.97
C ALA A 129 -15.69 -6.26 0.82
N ARG A 130 -15.57 -6.77 -0.43
CA ARG A 130 -15.47 -8.23 -0.68
C ARG A 130 -14.14 -8.78 -0.20
N VAL A 131 -13.03 -8.06 -0.42
CA VAL A 131 -11.71 -8.41 0.13
C VAL A 131 -11.79 -8.55 1.65
N LEU A 132 -12.34 -7.54 2.34
CA LEU A 132 -12.49 -7.58 3.80
C LEU A 132 -13.42 -8.71 4.26
N SER A 133 -14.48 -9.04 3.49
CA SER A 133 -15.35 -10.18 3.80
C SER A 133 -14.59 -11.52 3.73
N GLU A 134 -13.76 -11.72 2.70
CA GLU A 134 -12.93 -12.92 2.55
C GLU A 134 -11.87 -13.01 3.64
N VAL A 135 -11.17 -11.91 3.91
CA VAL A 135 -10.21 -11.85 5.03
C VAL A 135 -10.90 -12.23 6.35
N ARG A 136 -12.09 -11.68 6.61
CA ARG A 136 -12.85 -12.05 7.82
C ARG A 136 -13.24 -13.52 7.86
N ARG A 137 -13.64 -14.10 6.74
CA ARG A 137 -14.01 -15.54 6.64
C ARG A 137 -12.86 -16.45 7.04
N VAL A 138 -11.66 -16.16 6.56
CA VAL A 138 -10.49 -17.01 6.84
C VAL A 138 -9.84 -16.73 8.19
N LEU A 139 -10.29 -15.71 8.92
CA LEU A 139 -9.81 -15.39 10.26
C LEU A 139 -10.59 -16.12 11.36
N SER A 140 -9.89 -16.62 12.36
CA SER A 140 -10.48 -17.24 13.56
C SER A 140 -11.16 -16.19 14.46
N PRO A 141 -12.18 -16.56 15.25
CA PRO A 141 -12.67 -15.68 16.31
C PRO A 141 -11.54 -15.25 17.27
N GLY A 142 -11.48 -13.96 17.58
CA GLY A 142 -10.41 -13.33 18.35
C GLY A 142 -9.24 -12.84 17.51
N ALA A 143 -9.19 -13.17 16.23
CA ALA A 143 -8.13 -12.73 15.33
C ALA A 143 -8.11 -11.21 15.16
N VAL A 144 -6.89 -10.64 15.06
CA VAL A 144 -6.66 -9.23 14.81
C VAL A 144 -6.34 -8.98 13.33
N VAL A 145 -6.89 -7.90 12.78
CA VAL A 145 -6.52 -7.41 11.45
C VAL A 145 -5.95 -6.00 11.57
N TYR A 146 -4.86 -5.75 10.82
CA TYR A 146 -4.34 -4.41 10.56
C TYR A 146 -4.46 -4.10 9.08
N VAL A 147 -5.04 -2.94 8.79
CA VAL A 147 -5.22 -2.42 7.43
C VAL A 147 -4.65 -1.01 7.37
N THR A 148 -3.75 -0.76 6.43
CA THR A 148 -3.15 0.56 6.22
C THR A 148 -3.42 1.01 4.80
N GLU A 149 -4.04 2.20 4.62
CA GLU A 149 -4.45 2.69 3.32
C GLU A 149 -4.23 4.19 3.16
N VAL A 150 -4.02 4.61 1.92
CA VAL A 150 -3.73 6.01 1.55
C VAL A 150 -4.89 6.95 1.83
N LEU A 151 -4.55 8.21 2.10
CA LEU A 151 -5.46 9.35 2.12
C LEU A 151 -4.91 10.41 1.17
N ASN A 152 -5.03 10.19 -0.12
CA ASN A 152 -4.40 11.02 -1.16
C ASN A 152 -4.86 12.49 -1.12
N ALA A 153 -6.06 12.77 -0.58
CA ALA A 153 -6.54 14.13 -0.36
C ALA A 153 -5.68 14.93 0.64
N SER A 154 -4.80 14.29 1.40
CA SER A 154 -3.95 14.93 2.38
C SER A 154 -2.62 15.46 1.83
N PHE A 155 -2.30 15.15 0.56
CA PHE A 155 -1.03 15.54 -0.03
C PHE A 155 -0.89 17.06 -0.12
N PHE A 156 0.20 17.57 0.43
CA PHE A 156 0.53 19.00 0.41
C PHE A 156 2.03 19.20 0.21
N LEU A 157 2.36 20.19 -0.61
CA LEU A 157 3.73 20.61 -0.89
C LEU A 157 3.80 22.14 -0.91
N ASP A 158 4.80 22.71 -0.24
CA ASP A 158 5.17 24.11 -0.30
C ASP A 158 6.65 24.23 -0.75
N PRO A 159 6.98 25.14 -1.66
CA PRO A 159 6.16 26.17 -2.31
C PRO A 159 5.11 25.60 -3.26
N TYR A 160 4.06 26.40 -3.51
CA TYR A 160 2.97 26.05 -4.41
C TYR A 160 3.47 25.62 -5.78
N SER A 161 3.05 24.42 -6.19
CA SER A 161 3.55 23.68 -7.36
C SER A 161 2.38 23.31 -8.28
N PRO A 162 1.99 24.20 -9.21
CA PRO A 162 0.75 24.05 -9.98
C PRO A 162 0.77 22.87 -10.97
N HIS A 163 1.91 22.50 -11.56
CA HIS A 163 2.00 21.33 -12.42
C HIS A 163 1.89 20.04 -11.61
N LEU A 164 2.55 19.98 -10.46
CA LEU A 164 2.44 18.86 -9.54
C LEU A 164 1.00 18.68 -9.06
N LEU A 165 0.33 19.76 -8.66
CA LEU A 165 -1.05 19.68 -8.19
C LEU A 165 -2.00 19.19 -9.29
N ARG A 166 -1.83 19.69 -10.53
CA ARG A 166 -2.59 19.23 -11.69
C ARG A 166 -2.34 17.75 -11.96
N TYR A 167 -1.08 17.33 -11.95
CA TYR A 167 -0.70 15.94 -12.13
C TYR A 167 -1.31 15.05 -11.04
N TRP A 168 -1.22 15.47 -9.77
CA TRP A 168 -1.75 14.73 -8.62
C TRP A 168 -3.26 14.54 -8.69
N MET A 169 -4.01 15.55 -9.10
CA MET A 169 -5.45 15.42 -9.31
C MET A 169 -5.75 14.42 -10.43
N ALA A 170 -5.06 14.52 -11.55
CA ALA A 170 -5.21 13.58 -12.66
C ALA A 170 -4.83 12.14 -12.30
N PHE A 171 -3.80 11.96 -11.46
CA PHE A 171 -3.41 10.66 -10.92
C PHE A 171 -4.55 10.03 -10.09
N ASN A 172 -5.14 10.80 -9.18
CA ASN A 172 -6.25 10.34 -8.36
C ASN A 172 -7.50 10.02 -9.19
N ASP A 173 -7.83 10.88 -10.16
CA ASP A 173 -8.96 10.66 -11.07
C ASP A 173 -8.73 9.40 -11.92
N TYR A 174 -7.52 9.18 -12.42
CA TYR A 174 -7.19 7.98 -13.19
C TYR A 174 -7.30 6.71 -12.35
N GLN A 175 -6.78 6.72 -11.11
CA GLN A 175 -6.91 5.60 -10.18
C GLN A 175 -8.38 5.29 -9.88
N TYR A 176 -9.19 6.33 -9.65
CA TYR A 176 -10.62 6.19 -9.38
C TYR A 176 -11.38 5.65 -10.60
N ASP A 177 -11.15 6.20 -11.79
CA ASP A 177 -11.78 5.76 -13.05
C ASP A 177 -11.38 4.31 -13.39
N SER A 178 -10.19 3.88 -12.98
CA SER A 178 -9.71 2.50 -13.10
C SER A 178 -10.31 1.56 -12.04
N GLY A 179 -11.22 2.03 -11.18
CA GLY A 179 -11.93 1.24 -10.17
C GLY A 179 -11.22 1.11 -8.82
N GLY A 180 -10.11 1.80 -8.62
CA GLY A 180 -9.48 1.97 -7.32
C GLY A 180 -10.14 3.08 -6.48
N ASP A 181 -9.62 3.32 -5.29
CA ASP A 181 -10.10 4.37 -4.39
C ASP A 181 -8.93 5.09 -3.70
N PRO A 182 -8.43 6.21 -4.26
CA PRO A 182 -7.30 6.96 -3.68
C PRO A 182 -7.58 7.61 -2.33
N PHE A 183 -8.82 7.51 -1.85
CA PHE A 183 -9.27 8.12 -0.59
C PHE A 183 -9.75 7.05 0.42
N ILE A 184 -9.50 5.78 0.16
CA ILE A 184 -10.06 4.65 0.92
C ILE A 184 -9.65 4.66 2.39
N GLY A 185 -8.49 5.21 2.72
CA GLY A 185 -8.04 5.35 4.11
C GLY A 185 -9.03 6.08 5.00
N ALA A 186 -9.70 7.12 4.47
CA ALA A 186 -10.75 7.84 5.21
C ALA A 186 -11.99 6.98 5.50
N LYS A 187 -12.18 5.90 4.75
CA LYS A 187 -13.38 5.04 4.80
C LYS A 187 -13.16 3.76 5.60
N LEU A 188 -11.93 3.44 6.02
CA LEU A 188 -11.57 2.17 6.65
C LEU A 188 -12.44 1.80 7.84
N GLY A 189 -12.71 2.75 8.72
CA GLY A 189 -13.56 2.51 9.89
C GLY A 189 -14.96 2.01 9.50
N ASN A 190 -15.60 2.69 8.54
CA ASN A 190 -16.91 2.30 8.04
C ASN A 190 -16.91 0.98 7.29
N LEU A 191 -15.87 0.72 6.47
CA LEU A 191 -15.71 -0.54 5.73
C LEU A 191 -15.58 -1.73 6.68
N LEU A 192 -14.75 -1.61 7.71
CA LEU A 192 -14.55 -2.65 8.70
C LEU A 192 -15.82 -2.91 9.52
N LEU A 193 -16.51 -1.85 9.99
CA LEU A 193 -17.77 -1.98 10.72
C LEU A 193 -18.84 -2.66 9.86
N ALA A 194 -18.99 -2.22 8.61
CA ALA A 194 -19.95 -2.83 7.67
C ALA A 194 -19.58 -4.28 7.33
N GLY A 195 -18.29 -4.62 7.29
CA GLY A 195 -17.76 -5.98 7.11
C GLY A 195 -17.94 -6.88 8.33
N GLY A 196 -18.54 -6.38 9.44
CA GLY A 196 -18.81 -7.16 10.64
C GLY A 196 -17.62 -7.33 11.60
N TYR A 197 -16.55 -6.56 11.40
CA TYR A 197 -15.46 -6.46 12.36
C TYR A 197 -15.89 -5.69 13.62
N ARG A 198 -15.19 -5.91 14.73
CA ARG A 198 -15.47 -5.26 16.03
C ARG A 198 -14.19 -4.60 16.58
N ASP A 199 -14.37 -3.80 17.61
CA ASP A 199 -13.27 -3.05 18.26
C ASP A 199 -12.40 -2.28 17.25
N VAL A 200 -13.08 -1.69 16.27
CA VAL A 200 -12.45 -0.95 15.17
C VAL A 200 -11.84 0.33 15.71
N GLN A 201 -10.55 0.46 15.56
CA GLN A 201 -9.76 1.64 15.91
C GLN A 201 -9.05 2.14 14.66
N THR A 202 -9.08 3.44 14.42
CA THR A 202 -8.37 4.07 13.30
C THR A 202 -7.42 5.13 13.82
N GLU A 203 -6.24 5.21 13.20
CA GLU A 203 -5.21 6.21 13.49
C GLU A 203 -4.77 6.87 12.18
N VAL A 204 -4.77 8.19 12.15
CA VAL A 204 -4.13 8.95 11.07
C VAL A 204 -2.65 9.03 11.37
N LYS A 205 -1.84 8.49 10.46
CA LYS A 205 -0.38 8.59 10.49
C LYS A 205 0.04 9.59 9.43
N SER A 206 1.04 10.42 9.72
CA SER A 206 1.43 11.47 8.78
C SER A 206 2.93 11.72 8.76
N PHE A 207 3.39 12.14 7.60
CA PHE A 207 4.69 12.77 7.40
C PHE A 207 4.47 14.28 7.34
N HIS A 208 5.08 15.01 8.26
CA HIS A 208 5.18 16.47 8.23
C HIS A 208 6.66 16.83 8.28
N LEU A 209 7.23 17.11 7.13
CA LEU A 209 8.65 17.28 6.95
C LEU A 209 8.93 18.68 6.44
N ASP A 210 9.71 19.42 7.20
CA ASP A 210 10.15 20.78 6.93
C ASP A 210 11.65 20.95 7.20
N ASN A 211 12.12 22.15 7.41
CA ASN A 211 13.54 22.42 7.65
C ASN A 211 14.07 21.97 9.02
N ARG A 212 13.24 21.44 9.90
CA ARG A 212 13.69 20.73 11.12
C ARG A 212 14.29 19.36 10.79
N GLN A 213 13.95 18.78 9.62
CA GLN A 213 14.43 17.48 9.14
C GLN A 213 14.77 17.54 7.65
N PRO A 214 15.74 18.39 7.20
CA PRO A 214 15.96 18.68 5.80
C PRO A 214 16.39 17.44 4.98
N GLY A 215 17.17 16.54 5.58
CA GLY A 215 17.59 15.28 4.93
C GLY A 215 16.41 14.35 4.65
N LYS A 216 15.54 14.13 5.64
CA LYS A 216 14.34 13.29 5.48
C LYS A 216 13.35 13.89 4.48
N ARG A 217 13.19 15.22 4.50
CA ARG A 217 12.35 15.93 3.54
C ARG A 217 12.82 15.69 2.10
N LYS A 218 14.13 15.88 1.84
CA LYS A 218 14.71 15.63 0.52
C LYS A 218 14.49 14.19 0.05
N GLN A 219 14.77 13.23 0.90
CA GLN A 219 14.54 11.81 0.60
C GLN A 219 13.07 11.51 0.31
N MET A 220 12.14 12.14 1.04
CA MET A 220 10.71 11.96 0.82
C MET A 220 10.28 12.57 -0.53
N ILE A 221 10.76 13.74 -0.89
CA ILE A 221 10.46 14.37 -2.19
C ILE A 221 11.03 13.53 -3.33
N GLU A 222 12.24 12.99 -3.20
CA GLU A 222 12.84 12.06 -4.18
C GLU A 222 11.99 10.80 -4.34
N PHE A 223 11.57 10.18 -3.24
CA PHE A 223 10.70 9.02 -3.25
C PHE A 223 9.35 9.32 -3.93
N TRP A 224 8.72 10.45 -3.61
CA TRP A 224 7.47 10.85 -4.24
C TRP A 224 7.63 11.16 -5.72
N GLN A 225 8.76 11.70 -6.14
CA GLN A 225 9.06 11.86 -7.56
C GLN A 225 9.08 10.50 -8.29
N GLU A 226 9.67 9.48 -7.70
CA GLU A 226 9.65 8.12 -8.27
C GLU A 226 8.22 7.55 -8.34
N VAL A 227 7.43 7.70 -7.26
CA VAL A 227 6.01 7.27 -7.23
C VAL A 227 5.19 7.93 -8.32
N LEU A 228 5.30 9.24 -8.47
CA LEU A 228 4.53 9.99 -9.47
C LEU A 228 4.96 9.63 -10.89
N LEU A 229 6.26 9.54 -11.14
CA LEU A 229 6.79 9.24 -12.46
C LEU A 229 6.53 7.80 -12.92
N SER A 230 6.34 6.85 -12.00
CA SER A 230 6.01 5.47 -12.37
C SER A 230 4.65 5.34 -13.07
N ALA A 231 3.75 6.31 -12.88
CA ALA A 231 2.45 6.35 -13.53
C ALA A 231 2.40 7.29 -14.77
N ALA A 232 3.47 8.05 -15.04
CA ALA A 232 3.43 9.15 -16.00
C ALA A 232 3.06 8.68 -17.43
N ASP A 233 3.65 7.60 -17.91
CA ASP A 233 3.38 7.07 -19.24
C ASP A 233 1.93 6.62 -19.38
N GLN A 234 1.36 6.01 -18.35
CA GLN A 234 -0.05 5.58 -18.34
C GLN A 234 -1.00 6.78 -18.35
N LEU A 235 -0.72 7.81 -17.56
CA LEU A 235 -1.54 9.01 -17.52
C LEU A 235 -1.49 9.79 -18.86
N VAL A 236 -0.33 9.88 -19.49
CA VAL A 236 -0.17 10.51 -20.80
C VAL A 236 -0.90 9.68 -21.87
N ALA A 237 -0.75 8.37 -21.87
CA ALA A 237 -1.43 7.48 -22.82
C ALA A 237 -2.97 7.50 -22.66
N ALA A 238 -3.45 7.76 -21.44
CA ALA A 238 -4.88 7.91 -21.13
C ALA A 238 -5.42 9.35 -21.33
N ASP A 239 -4.60 10.26 -21.88
CA ASP A 239 -4.95 11.69 -22.09
C ASP A 239 -5.41 12.41 -20.79
N LYS A 240 -4.91 11.96 -19.64
CA LYS A 240 -5.18 12.59 -18.32
C LYS A 240 -4.26 13.77 -18.04
N VAL A 241 -3.03 13.71 -18.55
CA VAL A 241 -2.04 14.80 -18.50
C VAL A 241 -1.25 14.85 -19.81
N ASP A 242 -0.73 16.02 -20.13
CA ASP A 242 0.23 16.18 -21.24
C ASP A 242 1.69 16.07 -20.74
N THR A 243 2.61 15.90 -21.68
CA THR A 243 4.05 15.83 -21.38
C THR A 243 4.57 17.11 -20.74
N ALA A 244 3.98 18.27 -21.07
CA ALA A 244 4.37 19.55 -20.48
C ALA A 244 4.04 19.59 -18.99
N THR A 245 2.90 19.04 -18.58
CA THR A 245 2.53 18.89 -17.15
C THR A 245 3.50 17.96 -16.42
N VAL A 246 3.89 16.83 -17.03
CA VAL A 246 4.88 15.90 -16.45
C VAL A 246 6.23 16.57 -16.25
N GLU A 247 6.74 17.27 -17.27
CA GLU A 247 8.04 17.96 -17.17
C GLU A 247 7.97 19.15 -16.20
N GLY A 248 6.86 19.89 -16.18
CA GLY A 248 6.61 20.96 -15.21
C GLY A 248 6.62 20.42 -13.77
N MET A 249 5.93 19.31 -13.49
CA MET A 249 5.95 18.61 -12.20
C MET A 249 7.37 18.20 -11.80
N ARG A 250 8.13 17.64 -12.72
CA ARG A 250 9.53 17.23 -12.48
C ARG A 250 10.39 18.43 -12.05
N GLY A 251 10.25 19.55 -12.78
CA GLY A 251 10.95 20.79 -12.46
C GLY A 251 10.55 21.37 -11.10
N GLU A 252 9.26 21.36 -10.77
CA GLU A 252 8.74 21.83 -9.48
C GLU A 252 9.26 20.97 -8.32
N LEU A 253 9.21 19.65 -8.44
CA LEU A 253 9.76 18.73 -7.42
C LEU A 253 11.26 18.96 -7.19
N GLN A 254 12.02 19.20 -8.26
CA GLN A 254 13.43 19.56 -8.16
C GLN A 254 13.64 20.88 -7.43
N ALA A 255 12.83 21.90 -7.72
CA ALA A 255 12.88 23.20 -7.05
C ALA A 255 12.55 23.08 -5.56
N VAL A 256 11.43 22.41 -5.22
CA VAL A 256 11.01 22.16 -3.84
C VAL A 256 12.05 21.36 -3.05
N ARG A 257 12.64 20.33 -3.67
CA ARG A 257 13.72 19.55 -3.05
C ARG A 257 14.89 20.41 -2.58
N ASN A 258 15.21 21.46 -3.33
CA ASN A 258 16.35 22.33 -3.07
C ASN A 258 15.99 23.55 -2.22
N ASP A 259 14.70 23.85 -2.02
CA ASP A 259 14.27 24.98 -1.19
C ASP A 259 14.45 24.64 0.30
N PRO A 260 15.22 25.45 1.06
CA PRO A 260 15.40 25.23 2.49
C PRO A 260 14.12 25.41 3.30
N ASN A 261 13.14 26.18 2.79
CA ASN A 261 11.87 26.44 3.48
C ASN A 261 10.73 25.51 3.04
N ALA A 262 11.00 24.56 2.15
CA ALA A 262 9.97 23.67 1.65
C ALA A 262 9.32 22.86 2.77
N VAL A 263 8.04 22.53 2.57
CA VAL A 263 7.25 21.65 3.43
C VAL A 263 6.68 20.51 2.59
N PHE A 264 6.78 19.29 3.10
CA PHE A 264 6.11 18.11 2.59
C PHE A 264 5.13 17.59 3.66
N PHE A 265 3.89 17.34 3.27
CA PHE A 265 2.91 16.69 4.12
C PHE A 265 2.16 15.61 3.34
N PHE A 266 1.99 14.46 3.98
CA PHE A 266 1.15 13.37 3.50
C PHE A 266 0.65 12.54 4.69
N ALA A 267 -0.61 12.13 4.65
CA ALA A 267 -1.19 11.26 5.66
C ALA A 267 -1.79 10.00 5.03
N PHE A 268 -1.83 8.95 5.84
CA PHE A 268 -2.51 7.69 5.55
C PHE A 268 -3.22 7.21 6.83
N VAL A 269 -4.10 6.26 6.69
CA VAL A 269 -4.87 5.75 7.84
C VAL A 269 -4.51 4.29 8.09
N GLN A 270 -4.22 3.98 9.33
CA GLN A 270 -4.08 2.61 9.81
C GLN A 270 -5.27 2.26 10.69
N ALA A 271 -5.91 1.14 10.38
CA ALA A 271 -6.99 0.57 11.18
C ALA A 271 -6.52 -0.72 11.86
N ARG A 272 -7.01 -0.94 13.08
CA ARG A 272 -6.97 -2.20 13.80
C ARG A 272 -8.40 -2.64 14.10
N ALA A 273 -8.70 -3.91 13.91
CA ALA A 273 -10.01 -4.46 14.25
C ALA A 273 -9.90 -5.94 14.67
N LEU A 274 -10.95 -6.47 15.28
CA LEU A 274 -11.05 -7.87 15.72
C LEU A 274 -12.18 -8.59 14.98
N VAL A 275 -12.03 -9.91 14.87
CA VAL A 275 -13.06 -10.85 14.41
C VAL A 275 -13.65 -11.55 15.63
N TYR A 276 -14.99 -11.62 15.69
CA TYR A 276 -15.74 -12.35 16.72
C TYR A 276 -16.63 -13.43 16.10
#